data_a9d752218188d4c8afcadd1af5282ae6
#
_entry.id   a9d752218188d4c8afcadd1af5282ae6
#
_cell.length_a   1.000
_cell.length_b   1.000
_cell.length_c   1.000
_cell.angle_alpha   90.00
_cell.angle_beta   90.00
_cell.angle_gamma   90.00
#
_symmetry.space_group_name_H-M   'P 1'
#
loop_
_entity.id
_entity.type
_entity.pdbx_description
1 polymer ?
#
loop_
_entity_poly.entity_id
_entity_poly.type
_entity_poly.pdbx_seq_one_letter_code
_entity_poly.pdbx_strand_id
1 'polypeptide(L)'
;MAEYRILAIGDIVGAESTDRVCRAVGRLRNEYRADLVIANGENAARGNGLDRVTAESLLSSGIDVLTSGNHIWQKREMVNYIDENRFIIRPANYPSGTPGKGFVVYDNCGTRVLVMN
;
A
#
# COMPACT_ATOMS: atom_id res chain seq x y z
N MET A 1 -2.43 -27.64 8.66
CA MET A 1 -1.85 -26.56 7.84
C MET A 1 -2.22 -25.22 8.47
N ALA A 2 -1.25 -24.37 8.67
CA ALA A 2 -1.50 -23.05 9.23
C ALA A 2 -2.27 -22.18 8.22
N GLU A 3 -3.24 -21.43 8.71
CA GLU A 3 -4.01 -20.47 7.94
C GLU A 3 -3.24 -19.13 7.87
N TYR A 4 -3.19 -18.53 6.71
CA TYR A 4 -2.62 -17.19 6.53
C TYR A 4 -3.73 -16.27 6.00
N ARG A 5 -4.00 -15.20 6.74
CA ARG A 5 -5.13 -14.30 6.46
C ARG A 5 -4.65 -12.97 5.91
N ILE A 6 -5.20 -12.59 4.78
CA ILE A 6 -4.90 -11.32 4.12
C ILE A 6 -6.13 -10.44 4.15
N LEU A 7 -5.99 -9.23 4.67
CA LEU A 7 -6.99 -8.18 4.57
C LEU A 7 -6.62 -7.26 3.40
N ALA A 8 -7.48 -7.21 2.39
CA ALA A 8 -7.27 -6.35 1.23
C ALA A 8 -8.28 -5.20 1.26
N ILE A 9 -7.76 -3.97 1.24
CA ILE A 9 -8.56 -2.74 1.20
C ILE A 9 -8.47 -2.18 -0.21
N GLY A 10 -9.63 -1.95 -0.83
CA GLY A 10 -9.72 -1.39 -2.17
C GLY A 10 -9.32 0.09 -2.22
N ASP A 11 -9.66 0.74 -3.31
CA ASP A 11 -9.26 2.11 -3.61
C ASP A 11 -9.64 3.09 -2.48
N ILE A 12 -8.63 3.63 -1.81
CA ILE A 12 -8.81 4.67 -0.79
C ILE A 12 -8.81 6.03 -1.50
N VAL A 13 -9.93 6.74 -1.43
CA VAL A 13 -10.11 7.98 -2.19
C VAL A 13 -10.21 9.19 -1.25
N GLY A 14 -9.17 10.03 -1.30
CA GLY A 14 -9.14 11.31 -0.62
C GLY A 14 -8.73 11.27 0.84
N ALA A 15 -8.47 12.44 1.40
CA ALA A 15 -7.93 12.61 2.74
C ALA A 15 -8.88 12.10 3.84
N GLU A 16 -10.19 12.27 3.67
CA GLU A 16 -11.17 11.82 4.65
C GLU A 16 -11.21 10.29 4.73
N SER A 17 -11.21 9.61 3.59
CA SER A 17 -11.18 8.15 3.54
C SER A 17 -9.87 7.60 4.09
N THR A 18 -8.76 8.25 3.78
CA THR A 18 -7.45 7.92 4.35
C THR A 18 -7.48 7.98 5.88
N ASP A 19 -8.02 9.05 6.43
CA ASP A 19 -8.13 9.24 7.87
C ASP A 19 -8.98 8.14 8.52
N ARG A 20 -10.10 7.80 7.91
CA ARG A 20 -10.98 6.71 8.39
C ARG A 20 -10.27 5.36 8.36
N VAL A 21 -9.56 5.05 7.29
CA VAL A 21 -8.81 3.80 7.18
C VAL A 21 -7.71 3.75 8.24
N CYS A 22 -6.95 4.81 8.42
CA CYS A 22 -5.89 4.89 9.43
C CYS A 22 -6.42 4.62 10.85
N ARG A 23 -7.62 5.09 11.15
CA ARG A 23 -8.25 4.85 12.46
C ARG A 23 -8.81 3.44 12.62
N ALA A 24 -9.20 2.80 11.53
CA ALA A 24 -9.90 1.52 11.56
C ALA A 24 -9.00 0.31 11.38
N VAL A 25 -7.87 0.45 10.68
CA VAL A 25 -7.09 -0.69 10.20
C VAL A 25 -6.56 -1.57 11.35
N GLY A 26 -6.12 -0.98 12.45
CA GLY A 26 -5.64 -1.75 13.61
C GLY A 26 -6.72 -2.64 14.21
N ARG A 27 -7.92 -2.10 14.36
CA ARG A 27 -9.08 -2.84 14.85
C ARG A 27 -9.48 -3.95 13.87
N LEU A 28 -9.53 -3.63 12.59
CA LEU A 28 -9.88 -4.61 11.54
C LEU A 28 -8.86 -5.74 11.48
N ARG A 29 -7.58 -5.41 11.58
CA ARG A 29 -6.50 -6.40 11.62
C ARG A 29 -6.72 -7.39 12.77
N ASN A 30 -7.03 -6.89 13.95
CA ASN A 30 -7.28 -7.73 15.12
C ASN A 30 -8.58 -8.53 14.99
N GLU A 31 -9.66 -7.92 14.54
CA GLU A 31 -10.97 -8.56 14.38
C GLU A 31 -10.91 -9.74 13.41
N TYR A 32 -10.25 -9.55 12.27
CA TYR A 32 -10.12 -10.59 11.24
C TYR A 32 -8.87 -11.45 11.42
N ARG A 33 -8.03 -11.17 12.41
CA ARG A 33 -6.75 -11.86 12.64
C ARG A 33 -5.89 -11.87 11.38
N ALA A 34 -5.79 -10.71 10.72
CA ALA A 34 -5.06 -10.58 9.47
C ALA A 34 -3.55 -10.64 9.71
N ASP A 35 -2.87 -11.51 8.99
CA ASP A 35 -1.41 -11.63 9.00
C ASP A 35 -0.76 -10.56 8.12
N LEU A 36 -1.46 -10.16 7.05
CA LEU A 36 -1.01 -9.15 6.09
C LEU A 36 -2.15 -8.23 5.72
N VAL A 37 -1.89 -6.94 5.69
CA VAL A 37 -2.85 -5.92 5.24
C VAL A 37 -2.31 -5.21 4.01
N ILE A 38 -3.06 -5.26 2.93
CA ILE A 38 -2.74 -4.64 1.65
C ILE A 38 -3.82 -3.60 1.34
N ALA A 39 -3.43 -2.44 0.84
CA ALA A 39 -4.39 -1.40 0.45
C ALA A 39 -3.95 -0.71 -0.84
N ASN A 40 -4.91 -0.31 -1.67
CA ASN A 40 -4.64 0.54 -2.82
C ASN A 40 -4.65 2.01 -2.38
N GLY A 41 -3.52 2.70 -2.57
CA GLY A 41 -3.31 4.07 -2.14
C GLY A 41 -3.17 5.09 -3.26
N GLU A 42 -3.38 4.69 -4.52
CA GLU A 42 -3.11 5.60 -5.65
C GLU A 42 -3.96 6.88 -5.67
N ASN A 43 -5.09 6.90 -4.96
CA ASN A 43 -5.99 8.06 -4.87
C ASN A 43 -6.14 8.58 -3.44
N ALA A 44 -5.28 8.17 -2.53
CA ALA A 44 -5.44 8.44 -1.11
C ALA A 44 -5.12 9.89 -0.72
N ALA A 45 -4.25 10.56 -1.46
CA ALA A 45 -3.88 11.94 -1.18
C ALA A 45 -4.97 12.93 -1.60
N ARG A 46 -4.91 14.11 -1.01
CA ARG A 46 -5.82 15.19 -1.40
C ARG A 46 -5.59 15.56 -2.88
N GLY A 47 -6.66 15.55 -3.68
CA GLY A 47 -6.60 15.85 -5.10
C GLY A 47 -6.03 14.74 -5.96
N ASN A 48 -6.25 13.49 -5.59
CA ASN A 48 -5.76 12.28 -6.25
C ASN A 48 -4.26 12.03 -6.08
N GLY A 49 -3.84 10.85 -6.47
CA GLY A 49 -2.46 10.43 -6.32
C GLY A 49 -2.15 9.98 -4.90
N LEU A 50 -0.88 9.74 -4.68
CA LEU A 50 -0.30 9.41 -3.38
C LEU A 50 0.87 10.35 -3.14
N ASP A 51 0.97 10.90 -1.95
CA ASP A 51 2.14 11.67 -1.52
C ASP A 51 2.84 10.99 -0.36
N ARG A 52 4.03 11.44 -0.04
CA ARG A 52 4.86 10.88 1.02
C ARG A 52 4.15 10.86 2.37
N VAL A 53 3.55 11.98 2.75
CA VAL A 53 2.88 12.11 4.05
C VAL A 53 1.72 11.13 4.18
N THR A 54 0.90 11.03 3.15
CA THR A 54 -0.24 10.09 3.11
C THR A 54 0.25 8.64 3.14
N ALA A 55 1.27 8.31 2.35
CA ALA A 55 1.84 6.97 2.33
C ALA A 55 2.40 6.57 3.70
N GLU A 56 3.16 7.44 4.34
CA GLU A 56 3.71 7.20 5.67
C GLU A 56 2.60 7.03 6.71
N SER A 57 1.55 7.82 6.65
CA SER A 57 0.38 7.69 7.54
C SER A 57 -0.31 6.34 7.38
N LEU A 58 -0.55 5.91 6.16
CA LEU A 58 -1.19 4.62 5.87
C LEU A 58 -0.31 3.45 6.35
N LEU A 59 0.96 3.46 6.01
CA LEU A 59 1.88 2.39 6.43
C LEU A 59 2.07 2.35 7.94
N SER A 60 2.15 3.50 8.61
CA SER A 60 2.26 3.56 10.08
C SER A 60 1.01 3.08 10.79
N SER A 61 -0.15 3.18 10.16
CA SER A 61 -1.43 2.80 10.77
C SER A 61 -1.63 1.28 10.86
N GLY A 62 -0.85 0.48 10.12
CA GLY A 62 -0.95 -0.97 10.13
C GLY A 62 -1.16 -1.60 8.76
N ILE A 63 -1.09 -0.82 7.68
CA ILE A 63 -1.05 -1.36 6.32
C ILE A 63 0.39 -1.76 6.02
N ASP A 64 0.58 -2.97 5.52
CA ASP A 64 1.90 -3.53 5.26
C ASP A 64 2.40 -3.20 3.84
N VAL A 65 1.52 -3.20 2.85
CA VAL A 65 1.86 -2.92 1.44
C VAL A 65 0.81 -2.01 0.82
N LEU A 66 1.27 -0.97 0.15
CA LEU A 66 0.43 -0.10 -0.67
C LEU A 66 0.59 -0.48 -2.15
N THR A 67 -0.51 -0.89 -2.75
CA THR A 67 -0.61 -1.05 -4.21
C THR A 67 -1.04 0.26 -4.85
N SER A 68 -0.91 0.35 -6.14
CA SER A 68 -1.28 1.56 -6.87
C SER A 68 -1.76 1.26 -8.29
N GLY A 69 -1.79 2.26 -9.12
CA GLY A 69 -2.19 2.19 -10.52
C GLY A 69 -1.65 3.42 -11.25
N ASN A 70 -2.35 3.83 -12.30
CA ASN A 70 -1.91 4.93 -13.15
C ASN A 70 -1.81 6.28 -12.42
N HIS A 71 -2.51 6.46 -11.30
CA HIS A 71 -2.45 7.71 -10.54
C HIS A 71 -1.24 7.84 -9.64
N ILE A 72 -0.39 6.82 -9.54
CA ILE A 72 0.81 6.87 -8.68
C ILE A 72 1.74 8.05 -9.04
N TRP A 73 1.71 8.50 -10.28
CA TRP A 73 2.55 9.60 -10.77
C TRP A 73 1.89 11.00 -10.69
N GLN A 74 0.67 11.10 -10.16
CA GLN A 74 -0.03 12.38 -10.03
C GLN A 74 0.72 13.38 -9.15
N LYS A 75 1.35 12.91 -8.09
CA LYS A 75 2.22 13.72 -7.23
C LYS A 75 3.67 13.50 -7.65
N ARG A 76 4.30 14.57 -8.11
CA ARG A 76 5.67 14.52 -8.66
C ARG A 76 6.69 13.92 -7.70
N GLU A 77 6.54 14.16 -6.41
CA GLU A 77 7.44 13.64 -5.38
C GLU A 77 7.51 12.10 -5.35
N MET A 78 6.44 11.42 -5.80
CA MET A 78 6.41 9.97 -5.81
C MET A 78 7.42 9.34 -6.77
N VAL A 79 7.81 10.06 -7.81
CA VAL A 79 8.82 9.58 -8.77
C VAL A 79 10.12 9.18 -8.06
N ASN A 80 10.51 9.93 -7.05
CA ASN A 80 11.70 9.64 -6.26
C ASN A 80 11.38 8.80 -5.02
N TYR A 81 10.29 9.12 -4.33
CA TYR A 81 9.95 8.48 -3.07
C TYR A 81 9.64 6.99 -3.19
N ILE A 82 9.06 6.55 -4.31
CA ILE A 82 8.72 5.15 -4.51
C ILE A 82 9.97 4.24 -4.49
N ASP A 83 11.11 4.75 -4.93
CA ASP A 83 12.36 4.00 -4.85
C ASP A 83 12.94 3.91 -3.43
N GLU A 84 12.54 4.83 -2.55
CA GLU A 84 12.97 4.83 -1.15
C GLU A 84 12.15 3.87 -0.27
N ASN A 85 10.96 3.46 -0.73
CA ASN A 85 10.06 2.63 0.07
C ASN A 85 9.52 1.43 -0.73
N ARG A 86 10.13 0.27 -0.49
CA ARG A 86 9.80 -0.98 -1.19
C ARG A 86 8.37 -1.49 -0.93
N PHE A 87 7.69 -0.99 0.10
CA PHE A 87 6.33 -1.40 0.43
C PHE A 87 5.26 -0.61 -0.33
N ILE A 88 5.68 0.29 -1.18
CA ILE A 88 4.81 0.99 -2.14
C ILE A 88 5.15 0.45 -3.51
N ILE A 89 4.20 -0.22 -4.16
CA ILE A 89 4.43 -0.85 -5.46
C ILE A 89 3.56 -0.21 -6.55
N ARG A 90 4.08 -0.22 -7.76
CA ARG A 90 3.40 0.27 -8.96
C ARG A 90 2.97 -0.92 -9.83
N PRO A 91 2.13 -0.73 -10.86
CA PRO A 91 1.78 -1.82 -11.76
C PRO A 91 3.01 -2.52 -12.35
N ALA A 92 3.02 -3.86 -12.27
CA ALA A 92 4.16 -4.68 -12.68
C ALA A 92 4.38 -4.65 -14.20
N ASN A 93 3.33 -4.35 -14.97
CA ASN A 93 3.39 -4.28 -16.43
C ASN A 93 3.90 -2.94 -16.97
N TYR A 94 4.33 -2.02 -16.12
CA TYR A 94 5.02 -0.81 -16.58
C TYR A 94 6.41 -1.15 -17.11
N PRO A 95 6.97 -0.35 -18.04
CA PRO A 95 8.31 -0.58 -18.57
C PRO A 95 9.36 -0.73 -17.49
N SER A 96 10.38 -1.54 -17.75
CA SER A 96 11.42 -1.89 -16.77
C SER A 96 12.20 -0.69 -16.20
N GLY A 97 12.29 0.41 -16.94
CA GLY A 97 12.95 1.64 -16.48
C GLY A 97 12.09 2.55 -15.60
N THR A 98 10.83 2.18 -15.36
CA THR A 98 9.93 2.97 -14.53
C THR A 98 10.38 2.93 -13.06
N PRO A 99 10.37 4.07 -12.33
CA PRO A 99 10.69 4.09 -10.91
C PRO A 99 9.84 3.11 -10.11
N GLY A 100 10.40 2.61 -9.01
CA GLY A 100 9.73 1.64 -8.13
C GLY A 100 9.73 0.22 -8.68
N LYS A 101 9.00 -0.62 -7.99
CA LYS A 101 8.83 -2.05 -8.33
C LYS A 101 7.37 -2.40 -8.45
N GLY A 102 7.05 -3.39 -9.27
CA GLY A 102 5.69 -3.91 -9.41
C GLY A 102 5.35 -5.01 -8.42
N PHE A 103 6.30 -5.40 -7.56
CA PHE A 103 6.11 -6.44 -6.57
C PHE A 103 7.00 -6.22 -5.35
N VAL A 104 6.64 -6.87 -4.26
CA VAL A 104 7.45 -6.95 -3.05
C VAL A 104 7.26 -8.31 -2.42
N VAL A 105 8.33 -8.88 -1.87
CA VAL A 105 8.24 -10.07 -1.03
C VAL A 105 8.16 -9.61 0.42
N TYR A 106 7.03 -9.90 1.05
CA TYR A 106 6.78 -9.59 2.44
C TYR A 106 7.06 -10.82 3.30
N ASP A 107 8.00 -10.69 4.21
CA ASP A 107 8.36 -11.76 5.14
C ASP A 107 7.72 -11.46 6.51
N ASN A 108 6.88 -12.36 6.96
CA ASN A 108 6.19 -12.25 8.24
C ASN A 108 6.34 -13.56 9.02
N CYS A 109 7.21 -13.54 10.03
CA CYS A 109 7.41 -14.68 10.93
C CYS A 109 7.65 -16.02 10.20
N GLY A 110 8.47 -15.98 9.16
CA GLY A 110 8.85 -17.17 8.39
C GLY A 110 7.92 -17.51 7.23
N THR A 111 6.80 -16.81 7.08
CA THR A 111 5.95 -16.93 5.89
C THR A 111 6.28 -15.80 4.91
N ARG A 112 6.65 -16.16 3.70
CA ARG A 112 7.00 -15.22 2.63
C ARG A 112 5.86 -15.10 1.65
N VAL A 113 5.37 -13.88 1.46
CA VAL A 113 4.26 -13.58 0.57
C VAL A 113 4.72 -12.64 -0.53
N LEU A 114 4.56 -13.06 -1.78
CA LEU A 114 4.77 -12.19 -2.92
C LEU A 114 3.51 -11.37 -3.15
N VAL A 115 3.63 -10.04 -3.03
CA VAL A 115 2.56 -9.11 -3.39
C VAL A 115 2.92 -8.48 -4.72
N MET A 116 2.07 -8.66 -5.71
CA MET A 116 2.26 -8.14 -7.07
C MET A 116 1.07 -7.26 -7.45
N ASN A 117 1.35 -6.15 -8.10
CA ASN A 117 0.33 -5.19 -8.54
C ASN A 117 0.04 -5.34 -10.03
#